data_6da6bdbee0996228fe5e8fe287b295e9
#
_entry.id   6da6bdbee0996228fe5e8fe287b295e9
#
_cell.length_a   1.000
_cell.length_b   1.000
_cell.length_c   1.000
_cell.angle_alpha   90.00
_cell.angle_beta   90.00
_cell.angle_gamma   90.00
#
_symmetry.space_group_name_H-M   'P 1'
#
loop_
_entity.id
_entity.type
_entity.pdbx_description
1 polymer ?
#
loop_
_entity_poly.entity_id
_entity_poly.type
_entity_poly.pdbx_seq_one_letter_code
_entity_poly.pdbx_strand_id
1 'polypeptide(L)'
;MPARKKTAAKAEPKLPPDPRQSKSRLWLTFPAPLITRPVIWELGQKFKVVFNLRQVSVGKDIGIVCLELDGARSEIRAAIKWLESLGIEVEPVEISVLES
;
A
#
# COMPACT_ATOMS: atom_id res chain seq x y z
N MET A 1 -27.98 6.62 -2.91
CA MET A 1 -27.45 6.57 -3.47
C MET A 1 -27.02 6.36 -3.64
N PRO A 2 -27.11 6.24 -3.66
CA PRO A 2 -26.43 5.77 -4.08
C PRO A 2 -25.65 5.79 -4.58
N ALA A 3 -25.64 5.72 -4.71
CA ALA A 3 -24.85 5.57 -5.42
C ALA A 3 -23.93 5.54 -5.44
N ARG A 4 -23.52 5.15 -5.18
CA ARG A 4 -22.55 4.84 -5.37
C ARG A 4 -22.23 4.05 -5.50
N LYS A 5 -22.56 3.50 -5.30
CA LYS A 5 -22.15 2.62 -5.68
C LYS A 5 -22.01 2.24 -6.42
N LYS A 6 -22.47 2.34 -6.56
CA LYS A 6 -22.26 1.86 -7.50
C LYS A 6 -21.61 1.89 -8.07
N THR A 7 -21.61 1.93 -7.84
CA THR A 7 -20.97 1.84 -8.54
C THR A 7 -20.13 1.67 -8.70
N ALA A 8 -19.99 1.41 -8.46
CA ALA A 8 -19.13 1.14 -8.71
C ALA A 8 -18.63 0.36 -9.13
N ALA A 9 -18.72 -0.15 -8.80
CA ALA A 9 -18.12 -1.02 -9.31
C ALA A 9 -18.23 -1.24 -10.48
N LYS A 10 -18.56 -0.99 -10.66
CA LYS A 10 -18.74 -1.30 -11.66
C LYS A 10 -18.05 -1.72 -12.35
N ALA A 11 -18.47 -2.05 -12.34
CA ALA A 11 -17.80 -2.80 -13.12
C ALA A 11 -16.87 -2.12 -13.93
N GLU A 12 -15.78 -1.96 -13.50
CA GLU A 12 -14.83 -1.44 -14.31
C GLU A 12 -14.36 -2.36 -15.29
N PRO A 13 -14.14 -1.96 -16.50
CA PRO A 13 -13.60 -2.85 -17.52
C PRO A 13 -12.23 -3.27 -17.08
N LYS A 14 -11.93 -4.53 -17.35
CA LYS A 14 -10.66 -5.03 -17.08
C LYS A 14 -9.73 -4.65 -18.16
N LEU A 15 -8.78 -3.79 -17.84
CA LEU A 15 -7.78 -3.41 -18.81
C LEU A 15 -6.64 -4.37 -18.77
N PRO A 16 -5.94 -4.57 -19.85
CA PRO A 16 -4.75 -5.42 -19.83
C PRO A 16 -3.72 -4.80 -18.90
N PRO A 17 -2.97 -5.60 -18.18
CA PRO A 17 -1.97 -5.05 -17.29
C PRO A 17 -0.91 -4.27 -18.05
N ASP A 18 -0.58 -3.12 -17.54
CA ASP A 18 0.52 -2.33 -18.07
C ASP A 18 1.80 -3.01 -17.64
N PRO A 19 2.71 -3.31 -18.57
CA PRO A 19 3.97 -3.96 -18.16
C PRO A 19 4.77 -3.15 -17.17
N ARG A 20 4.52 -1.84 -17.07
CA ARG A 20 5.21 -1.03 -16.09
C ARG A 20 4.51 -1.03 -14.74
N GLN A 21 3.29 -1.55 -14.68
CA GLN A 21 2.57 -1.63 -13.44
C GLN A 21 3.05 -2.81 -12.64
N SER A 22 2.96 -2.68 -11.34
CA SER A 22 3.44 -3.70 -10.44
C SER A 22 2.57 -3.71 -9.21
N LYS A 23 2.58 -4.81 -8.52
CA LYS A 23 1.87 -4.94 -7.26
C LYS A 23 2.85 -5.51 -6.25
N SER A 24 2.97 -4.86 -5.12
CA SER A 24 3.88 -5.31 -4.06
C SER A 24 3.13 -5.38 -2.76
N ARG A 25 3.41 -6.40 -1.99
CA ARG A 25 2.86 -6.54 -0.65
C ARG A 25 4.00 -6.35 0.33
N LEU A 26 3.79 -5.51 1.31
CA LEU A 26 4.84 -5.11 2.23
C LEU A 26 4.36 -5.25 3.66
N TRP A 27 5.25 -5.71 4.53
CA TRP A 27 5.04 -5.61 5.95
C TRP A 27 5.78 -4.35 6.41
N LEU A 28 5.06 -3.49 7.07
CA LEU A 28 5.63 -2.25 7.61
C LEU A 28 5.62 -2.31 9.11
N THR A 29 6.74 -1.96 9.72
CA THR A 29 6.82 -1.88 11.17
C THR A 29 7.07 -0.42 11.52
N PHE A 30 6.12 0.16 12.24
CA PHE A 30 6.16 1.56 12.61
C PHE A 30 6.68 1.70 14.02
N PRO A 31 7.72 2.52 14.24
CA PRO A 31 8.14 2.82 15.61
C PRO A 31 7.12 3.72 16.29
N ALA A 32 7.15 3.73 17.60
CA ALA A 32 6.15 4.44 18.40
C ALA A 32 5.88 5.88 17.96
N PRO A 33 6.89 6.70 17.66
CA PRO A 33 6.61 8.10 17.30
C PRO A 33 5.83 8.24 16.02
N LEU A 34 5.84 7.24 15.15
CA LEU A 34 5.14 7.32 13.87
C LEU A 34 3.75 6.72 13.90
N ILE A 35 3.36 6.09 15.01
CA ILE A 35 2.06 5.43 15.08
C ILE A 35 0.93 6.43 14.94
N THR A 36 1.07 7.61 15.48
CA THR A 36 0.02 8.61 15.42
C THR A 36 0.10 9.51 14.19
N ARG A 37 1.12 9.34 13.38
CA ARG A 37 1.26 10.13 12.16
C ARG A 37 0.51 9.45 11.02
N PRO A 38 -0.23 10.20 10.19
CA PRO A 38 -1.00 9.58 9.10
C PRO A 38 -0.12 9.23 7.91
N VAL A 39 0.84 8.32 8.14
CA VAL A 39 1.86 7.99 7.14
C VAL A 39 1.24 7.38 5.89
N ILE A 40 0.25 6.49 6.04
CA ILE A 40 -0.34 5.84 4.89
C ILE A 40 -1.08 6.84 4.02
N TRP A 41 -1.77 7.79 4.64
CA TRP A 41 -2.43 8.84 3.89
C TRP A 41 -1.40 9.69 3.14
N GLU A 42 -0.30 10.05 3.82
CA GLU A 42 0.75 10.83 3.19
C GLU A 42 1.34 10.09 2.00
N LEU A 43 1.52 8.79 2.15
CA LEU A 43 2.04 7.96 1.07
C LEU A 43 1.14 8.09 -0.17
N GLY A 44 -0.16 8.01 0.02
CA GLY A 44 -1.10 8.12 -1.08
C GLY A 44 -1.12 9.49 -1.71
N GLN A 45 -0.75 10.54 -0.95
CA GLN A 45 -0.70 11.88 -1.49
C GLN A 45 0.59 12.13 -2.26
N LYS A 46 1.68 11.49 -1.86
CA LYS A 46 2.97 11.77 -2.45
C LYS A 46 3.26 10.94 -3.69
N PHE A 47 2.73 9.76 -3.76
CA PHE A 47 3.07 8.83 -4.83
C PHE A 47 1.84 8.35 -5.55
N LYS A 48 1.98 8.05 -6.83
CA LYS A 48 0.85 7.58 -7.63
C LYS A 48 0.72 6.08 -7.47
N VAL A 49 0.25 5.69 -6.30
CA VAL A 49 0.03 4.28 -5.99
C VAL A 49 -1.34 4.14 -5.37
N VAL A 50 -1.94 2.98 -5.60
CA VAL A 50 -3.17 2.60 -4.93
C VAL A 50 -2.78 1.65 -3.82
N PHE A 51 -3.23 1.91 -2.62
CA PHE A 51 -2.87 1.03 -1.52
C PHE A 51 -4.10 0.33 -0.98
N ASN A 52 -3.85 -0.83 -0.44
CA ASN A 52 -4.89 -1.64 0.19
C ASN A 52 -4.32 -2.22 1.47
N LEU A 53 -5.00 -1.97 2.57
CA LEU A 53 -4.56 -2.49 3.85
C LEU A 53 -5.07 -3.90 3.99
N ARG A 54 -4.15 -4.82 4.24
CA ARG A 54 -4.52 -6.22 4.41
C ARG A 54 -4.64 -6.61 5.85
N GLN A 55 -3.81 -6.04 6.69
CA GLN A 55 -3.80 -6.39 8.09
C GLN A 55 -3.17 -5.25 8.86
N VAL A 56 -3.76 -4.92 9.98
CA VAL A 56 -3.26 -3.82 10.80
C VAL A 56 -3.29 -4.28 12.25
N SER A 57 -2.18 -4.08 12.91
CA SER A 57 -2.08 -4.35 14.34
C SER A 57 -1.32 -3.21 14.97
N VAL A 58 -1.96 -2.42 15.80
CA VAL A 58 -1.34 -1.25 16.39
C VAL A 58 -1.37 -1.37 17.88
N GLY A 59 -0.18 -1.38 18.48
CA GLY A 59 -0.03 -1.38 19.92
C GLY A 59 0.46 -0.04 20.38
N LYS A 60 0.88 0.00 21.65
CA LYS A 60 1.33 1.20 22.24
C LYS A 60 2.72 1.58 21.74
N ASP A 61 3.56 0.60 21.55
CA ASP A 61 4.96 0.83 21.22
C ASP A 61 5.32 0.49 19.77
N ILE A 62 4.47 -0.22 19.07
CA ILE A 62 4.81 -0.67 17.74
C ILE A 62 3.54 -0.85 16.93
N GLY A 63 3.61 -0.52 15.67
CA GLY A 63 2.51 -0.76 14.75
C GLY A 63 2.99 -1.63 13.62
N ILE A 64 2.20 -2.62 13.25
CA ILE A 64 2.53 -3.51 12.14
C ILE A 64 1.40 -3.46 11.15
N VAL A 65 1.74 -3.23 9.89
CA VAL A 65 0.74 -3.09 8.82
C VAL A 65 1.18 -3.92 7.64
N CYS A 66 0.26 -4.71 7.11
CA CYS A 66 0.49 -5.37 5.84
C CYS A 66 -0.23 -4.56 4.77
N LEU A 67 0.52 -4.06 3.83
CA LEU A 67 0.03 -3.11 2.85
C LEU A 67 0.33 -3.60 1.46
N GLU A 68 -0.64 -3.51 0.56
CA GLU A 68 -0.38 -3.77 -0.85
C GLU A 68 -0.33 -2.45 -1.58
N LEU A 69 0.65 -2.29 -2.44
CA LEU A 69 0.77 -1.12 -3.31
C LEU A 69 0.66 -1.57 -4.75
N ASP A 70 -0.09 -0.81 -5.52
CA ASP A 70 -0.32 -1.10 -6.92
C ASP A 70 0.00 0.17 -7.70
N GLY A 71 0.85 0.08 -8.67
CA GLY A 71 1.23 1.24 -9.46
C GLY A 71 2.47 0.96 -10.28
N ALA A 72 3.05 2.00 -10.84
CA ALA A 72 4.28 1.87 -11.58
C ALA A 72 5.42 1.47 -10.65
N ARG A 73 6.31 0.64 -11.15
CA ARG A 73 7.43 0.17 -10.34
C ARG A 73 8.23 1.30 -9.76
N SER A 74 8.43 2.36 -10.54
CA SER A 74 9.20 3.52 -10.06
C SER A 74 8.51 4.20 -8.90
N GLU A 75 7.18 4.29 -8.94
CA GLU A 75 6.43 4.90 -7.86
C GLU A 75 6.47 4.05 -6.60
N ILE A 76 6.34 2.74 -6.77
CA ILE A 76 6.39 1.84 -5.62
C ILE A 76 7.78 1.90 -4.98
N ARG A 77 8.82 1.90 -5.80
CA ARG A 77 10.18 1.96 -5.28
C ARG A 77 10.43 3.26 -4.53
N ALA A 78 9.96 4.38 -5.08
CA ALA A 78 10.11 5.66 -4.42
C ALA A 78 9.34 5.69 -3.10
N ALA A 79 8.16 5.10 -3.08
CA ALA A 79 7.35 5.03 -1.87
C ALA A 79 8.06 4.24 -0.79
N ILE A 80 8.66 3.11 -1.15
CA ILE A 80 9.39 2.28 -0.19
C ILE A 80 10.56 3.07 0.40
N LYS A 81 11.30 3.76 -0.46
CA LYS A 81 12.43 4.54 0.02
C LYS A 81 11.99 5.65 0.97
N TRP A 82 10.88 6.27 0.66
CA TRP A 82 10.36 7.32 1.52
C TRP A 82 9.97 6.75 2.89
N LEU A 83 9.29 5.60 2.89
CA LEU A 83 8.90 4.96 4.16
C LEU A 83 10.14 4.63 4.99
N GLU A 84 11.16 4.11 4.34
CA GLU A 84 12.39 3.76 5.05
C GLU A 84 13.08 5.02 5.59
N SER A 85 12.99 6.11 4.86
CA SER A 85 13.61 7.36 5.31
C SER A 85 12.95 7.91 6.58
N LEU A 86 11.71 7.51 6.85
CA LEU A 86 11.04 7.93 8.07
C LEU A 86 11.38 7.05 9.26
N GLY A 87 12.10 5.97 9.02
CA GLY A 87 12.43 5.03 10.08
C GLY A 87 11.48 3.85 10.17
N ILE A 88 10.64 3.66 9.15
CA ILE A 88 9.75 2.51 9.11
C ILE A 88 10.50 1.34 8.49
N GLU A 89 10.40 0.20 9.12
CA GLU A 89 10.96 -1.01 8.55
C GLU A 89 10.05 -1.53 7.49
N VAL A 90 10.56 -1.79 6.30
CA VAL A 90 9.76 -2.29 5.18
C VAL A 90 10.31 -3.66 4.78
N GLU A 91 9.42 -4.64 4.82
CA GLU A 91 9.81 -5.99 4.47
C GLU A 91 8.89 -6.49 3.37
N PRO A 92 9.40 -6.72 2.17
CA PRO A 92 8.55 -7.22 1.09
C PRO A 92 8.08 -8.63 1.37
N VAL A 93 6.85 -8.92 0.97
CA VAL A 93 6.29 -10.26 1.06
C VAL A 93 6.25 -10.81 -0.35
N GLU A 94 6.84 -11.99 -0.53
CA GLU A 94 6.83 -12.60 -1.82
C GLU A 94 5.44 -13.11 -2.12
N ILE A 95 4.89 -12.73 -3.25
CA ILE A 95 3.57 -13.17 -3.63
C ILE A 95 3.73 -14.31 -4.60
N SER A 96 3.21 -15.46 -4.23
CA SER A 96 3.30 -16.64 -5.07
C SER A 96 2.45 -16.46 -6.32
N VAL A 97 2.95 -16.94 -7.44
CA VAL A 97 2.19 -16.93 -8.66
C VAL A 97 0.88 -17.65 -8.50
N LEU A 98 0.86 -18.69 -7.70
CA LEU A 98 -0.34 -19.46 -7.51
C LEU A 98 -1.42 -18.71 -6.77
N GLU A 99 -1.07 -17.65 -6.11
CA GLU A 99 -2.07 -16.87 -5.42
C GLU A 99 -2.74 -15.86 -6.28
N SER A 100 -2.28 -15.62 -7.44
CA SER A 100 -2.87 -14.59 -8.28
C SER A 100 -4.00 -15.10 -9.14
#